data_c5aee109acc397068ce6d82fa0024aac
#
_entry.id   c5aee109acc397068ce6d82fa0024aac
#
_cell.length_a   1.000
_cell.length_b   1.000
_cell.length_c   1.000
_cell.angle_alpha   90.00
_cell.angle_beta   90.00
_cell.angle_gamma   90.00
#
_symmetry.space_group_name_H-M   'P 1'
#
loop_
_entity.id
_entity.type
_entity.pdbx_description
1 polymer ?
#
loop_
_entity_poly.entity_id
_entity_poly.type
_entity_poly.pdbx_seq_one_letter_code
_entity_poly.pdbx_strand_id
1 'polypeptide(L)'
;MSTRGTTNGNARGGSDARRRRREWLVETFRANADVIVIPFNPPVVTETCVGLGIPACRCYRCGRLLTVDTVTVDRIIPGCKGGTYRRDNIRPACGSCNSITGGGLRST
;
A
#
# COMPACT_ATOMS: atom_id res chain seq x y z
N MET A 1 -13.90 24.03 -8.97
CA MET A 1 -13.69 23.61 -9.11
C MET A 1 -13.57 22.79 -9.42
N SER A 2 -13.29 22.59 -9.63
CA SER A 2 -13.15 21.86 -10.02
C SER A 2 -13.15 20.87 -10.06
N THR A 3 -13.15 20.50 -10.19
CA THR A 3 -13.15 19.65 -10.24
C THR A 3 -12.97 18.82 -10.58
N ARG A 4 -12.54 18.97 -10.80
CA ARG A 4 -12.32 18.30 -11.32
C ARG A 4 -12.40 17.35 -11.31
N GLY A 5 -12.66 17.52 -11.29
CA GLY A 5 -13.02 16.40 -11.13
C GLY A 5 -12.81 15.21 -11.53
N THR A 6 -12.53 14.81 -10.95
CA THR A 6 -12.28 13.56 -11.21
C THR A 6 -13.13 12.66 -10.47
N THR A 7 -14.14 12.30 -11.11
CA THR A 7 -15.00 11.23 -10.64
C THR A 7 -14.55 9.90 -11.16
N ASN A 8 -13.46 9.90 -11.87
CA ASN A 8 -12.92 8.67 -12.45
C ASN A 8 -12.39 7.79 -11.33
N GLY A 9 -12.83 6.56 -11.22
CA GLY A 9 -12.39 5.61 -10.24
C GLY A 9 -10.93 5.21 -10.38
N ASN A 10 -10.33 5.55 -11.51
CA ASN A 10 -8.93 5.33 -11.73
C ASN A 10 -8.05 6.39 -11.09
N ALA A 11 -8.62 7.51 -10.73
CA ALA A 11 -7.85 8.59 -10.15
C ALA A 11 -7.35 8.21 -8.77
N ARG A 12 -6.14 8.63 -8.46
CA ARG A 12 -5.59 8.41 -7.13
C ARG A 12 -6.25 9.26 -6.07
N GLY A 13 -6.80 10.41 -6.48
CA GLY A 13 -7.31 11.38 -5.55
C GLY A 13 -6.18 12.19 -4.93
N GLY A 14 -6.49 12.98 -3.93
CA GLY A 14 -5.52 13.77 -3.21
C GLY A 14 -4.78 12.96 -2.16
N SER A 15 -3.95 13.64 -1.40
CA SER A 15 -3.13 12.99 -0.38
C SER A 15 -3.98 12.34 0.71
N ASP A 16 -5.10 12.97 1.07
CA ASP A 16 -6.00 12.39 2.07
C ASP A 16 -6.63 11.10 1.58
N ALA A 17 -7.07 11.06 0.33
CA ALA A 17 -7.67 9.87 -0.24
C ALA A 17 -6.65 8.73 -0.31
N ARG A 18 -5.42 9.05 -0.68
CA ARG A 18 -4.37 8.05 -0.76
C ARG A 18 -4.03 7.51 0.63
N ARG A 19 -3.99 8.37 1.64
CA ARG A 19 -3.70 7.93 2.99
C ARG A 19 -4.82 7.06 3.54
N ARG A 20 -6.07 7.43 3.32
CA ARG A 20 -7.20 6.61 3.77
C ARG A 20 -7.19 5.24 3.12
N ARG A 21 -6.75 5.17 1.87
CA ARG A 21 -6.63 3.90 1.16
C ARG A 21 -5.56 3.02 1.81
N ARG A 22 -4.42 3.60 2.18
CA ARG A 22 -3.36 2.86 2.85
C ARG A 22 -3.80 2.41 4.24
N GLU A 23 -4.49 3.27 4.97
CA GLU A 23 -5.03 2.91 6.29
C GLU A 23 -5.99 1.75 6.17
N TRP A 24 -6.84 1.78 5.16
CA TRP A 24 -7.79 0.70 4.92
C TRP A 24 -7.06 -0.61 4.62
N LEU A 25 -5.98 -0.56 3.86
CA LEU A 25 -5.19 -1.75 3.54
C LEU A 25 -4.58 -2.35 4.81
N VAL A 26 -4.01 -1.52 5.66
CA VAL A 26 -3.41 -2.03 6.89
C VAL A 26 -4.48 -2.65 7.79
N GLU A 27 -5.63 -2.00 7.93
CA GLU A 27 -6.71 -2.53 8.75
C GLU A 27 -7.27 -3.84 8.20
N THR A 28 -7.52 -3.86 6.90
CA THR A 28 -8.18 -5.00 6.26
C THR A 28 -7.28 -6.21 6.19
N PHE A 29 -6.00 -5.99 5.91
CA PHE A 29 -5.02 -7.06 5.78
C PHE A 29 -4.10 -7.13 7.00
N ARG A 30 -4.62 -6.79 8.15
CA ARG A 30 -3.88 -6.69 9.40
C ARG A 30 -3.08 -7.96 9.68
N ALA A 31 -1.78 -7.81 9.84
CA ALA A 31 -0.90 -8.92 10.15
C ALA A 31 -1.02 -9.30 11.63
N ASN A 32 -0.53 -10.47 11.97
CA ASN A 32 -0.48 -10.91 13.36
C ASN A 32 0.81 -10.46 14.05
N ALA A 33 1.36 -9.36 13.62
CA ALA A 33 2.56 -8.77 14.19
C ALA A 33 2.52 -7.26 13.96
N ASP A 34 3.16 -6.53 14.85
CA ASP A 34 3.38 -5.10 14.71
C ASP A 34 4.82 -4.84 14.33
N VAL A 35 5.13 -3.58 14.03
CA VAL A 35 6.46 -3.16 13.58
C VAL A 35 7.00 -2.11 14.54
N ILE A 36 8.27 -2.26 14.91
CA ILE A 36 9.02 -1.22 15.61
C ILE A 36 10.04 -0.67 14.63
N VAL A 37 10.09 0.67 14.53
CA VAL A 37 11.06 1.35 13.70
C VAL A 37 12.11 2.00 14.59
N ILE A 38 13.34 1.58 14.44
CA ILE A 38 14.45 2.14 15.21
C ILE A 38 15.08 3.23 14.34
N PRO A 39 15.23 4.45 14.89
CA PRO A 39 15.63 5.61 14.10
C PRO A 39 17.11 5.66 13.78
N PHE A 40 17.56 4.72 13.02
CA PHE A 40 18.91 4.75 12.45
C PHE A 40 18.86 5.35 11.04
N ASN A 41 20.00 5.45 10.40
CA ASN A 41 20.10 5.89 9.02
C ASN A 41 20.86 4.84 8.21
N PRO A 42 20.15 3.98 7.45
CA PRO A 42 18.69 3.94 7.29
C PRO A 42 18.00 3.37 8.52
N PRO A 43 16.69 3.59 8.67
CA PRO A 43 15.95 3.07 9.82
C PRO A 43 15.93 1.54 9.82
N VAL A 44 15.98 0.99 11.02
CA VAL A 44 15.89 -0.46 11.19
C VAL A 44 14.45 -0.79 11.56
N VAL A 45 13.85 -1.71 10.81
CA VAL A 45 12.47 -2.13 11.02
C VAL A 45 12.50 -3.55 11.58
N THR A 46 11.82 -3.76 12.70
CA THR A 46 11.80 -5.07 13.32
C THR A 46 10.37 -5.45 13.72
N GLU A 47 10.12 -6.72 13.76
CA GLU A 47 8.81 -7.28 14.07
C GLU A 47 8.64 -7.40 15.59
N THR A 48 7.41 -7.16 16.05
CA THR A 48 7.08 -7.32 17.48
C THR A 48 5.66 -7.86 17.59
N CYS A 49 5.24 -8.12 18.81
CA CYS A 49 3.91 -8.63 19.09
C CYS A 49 2.85 -7.57 18.82
N VAL A 50 1.67 -8.03 18.45
CA VAL A 50 0.53 -7.14 18.24
C VAL A 50 0.25 -6.36 19.52
N GLY A 51 0.06 -5.06 19.37
CA GLY A 51 -0.20 -4.16 20.47
C GLY A 51 1.04 -3.49 21.02
N LEU A 52 2.23 -3.92 20.59
CA LEU A 52 3.47 -3.35 21.11
C LEU A 52 4.18 -2.43 20.14
N GLY A 53 3.65 -2.27 18.93
CA GLY A 53 4.28 -1.44 17.92
C GLY A 53 3.26 -0.79 17.01
N ILE A 54 3.68 -0.54 15.78
CA ILE A 54 2.86 0.10 14.75
C ILE A 54 2.09 -0.98 14.01
N PRO A 55 0.77 -0.82 13.82
CA PRO A 55 -0.02 -1.78 13.06
C PRO A 55 0.54 -1.99 11.66
N ALA A 56 0.49 -3.22 11.18
CA ALA A 56 1.11 -3.57 9.92
C ALA A 56 0.27 -4.58 9.14
N CYS A 57 0.51 -4.62 7.84
CA CYS A 57 0.00 -5.66 6.96
C CYS A 57 1.19 -6.25 6.21
N ARG A 58 0.96 -7.35 5.48
CA ARG A 58 2.05 -7.97 4.74
C ARG A 58 1.90 -7.70 3.26
N CYS A 59 3.04 -7.51 2.59
CA CYS A 59 3.05 -7.44 1.13
C CYS A 59 2.48 -8.74 0.58
N TYR A 60 1.56 -8.63 -0.35
CA TYR A 60 0.90 -9.80 -0.91
C TYR A 60 1.89 -10.73 -1.62
N ARG A 61 3.01 -10.19 -2.04
CA ARG A 61 3.96 -10.92 -2.87
C ARG A 61 5.14 -11.47 -2.06
N CYS A 62 5.80 -10.63 -1.27
CA CYS A 62 7.02 -11.05 -0.56
C CYS A 62 6.82 -11.29 0.93
N GLY A 63 5.67 -10.90 1.47
CA GLY A 63 5.37 -11.11 2.88
C GLY A 63 5.97 -10.11 3.84
N ARG A 64 6.68 -9.11 3.35
CA ARG A 64 7.28 -8.09 4.20
C ARG A 64 6.21 -7.33 4.98
N LEU A 65 6.47 -7.01 6.22
CA LEU A 65 5.56 -6.22 7.04
C LEU A 65 5.61 -4.75 6.62
N LEU A 66 4.43 -4.17 6.44
CA LEU A 66 4.28 -2.81 5.93
C LEU A 66 3.36 -2.03 6.84
N THR A 67 3.78 -0.81 7.19
CA THR A 67 2.94 0.11 7.94
C THR A 67 2.20 1.03 6.98
N VAL A 68 1.36 1.92 7.52
CA VAL A 68 0.65 2.89 6.70
C VAL A 68 1.61 3.79 5.91
N ASP A 69 2.83 3.96 6.41
CA ASP A 69 3.82 4.81 5.74
C ASP A 69 4.63 4.08 4.68
N THR A 70 4.68 2.74 4.73
CA THR A 70 5.51 1.97 3.81
C THR A 70 4.70 1.12 2.84
N VAL A 71 3.41 0.93 3.11
CA VAL A 71 2.56 0.15 2.22
C VAL A 71 2.28 0.96 0.95
N THR A 72 2.28 0.26 -0.19
CA THR A 72 1.83 0.85 -1.44
C THR A 72 0.60 0.10 -1.91
N VAL A 73 -0.19 0.77 -2.74
CA VAL A 73 -1.44 0.21 -3.23
C VAL A 73 -1.18 -0.44 -4.58
N ASP A 74 -1.37 -1.75 -4.64
CA ASP A 74 -1.25 -2.49 -5.89
C ASP A 74 -2.64 -2.80 -6.40
N ARG A 75 -2.92 -2.48 -7.65
CA ARG A 75 -4.19 -2.82 -8.27
C ARG A 75 -4.12 -4.23 -8.83
N ILE A 76 -5.09 -5.05 -8.46
CA ILE A 76 -5.16 -6.43 -8.94
C ILE A 76 -5.37 -6.43 -10.45
N ILE A 77 -6.33 -5.64 -10.93
CA ILE A 77 -6.50 -5.37 -12.34
C ILE A 77 -5.85 -4.02 -12.60
N PRO A 78 -4.80 -3.95 -13.42
CA PRO A 78 -4.09 -2.68 -13.61
C PRO A 78 -4.92 -1.67 -14.36
N GLY A 79 -4.54 -0.40 -14.23
CA GLY A 79 -5.27 0.69 -14.85
C GLY A 79 -5.35 0.58 -16.37
N CYS A 80 -4.30 0.07 -17.00
CA CYS A 80 -4.31 -0.10 -18.46
C CYS A 80 -5.32 -1.13 -18.94
N LYS A 81 -5.85 -1.93 -18.01
CA LYS A 81 -6.89 -2.92 -18.31
C LYS A 81 -8.21 -2.56 -17.64
N GLY A 82 -8.40 -1.30 -17.30
CA GLY A 82 -9.64 -0.83 -16.71
C GLY A 82 -9.74 -0.95 -15.21
N GLY A 83 -8.67 -1.35 -14.54
CA GLY A 83 -8.69 -1.48 -13.09
C GLY A 83 -8.74 -0.13 -12.39
N THR A 84 -9.46 -0.06 -11.28
CA THR A 84 -9.61 1.16 -10.50
C THR A 84 -9.01 0.96 -9.12
N TYR A 85 -9.06 2.01 -8.30
CA TYR A 85 -8.61 1.97 -6.91
C TYR A 85 -9.73 1.60 -5.95
N ARG A 86 -10.76 0.92 -6.42
CA ARG A 86 -11.81 0.43 -5.55
C ARG A 86 -11.23 -0.63 -4.60
N ARG A 87 -11.84 -0.72 -3.42
CA ARG A 87 -11.30 -1.60 -2.37
C ARG A 87 -11.27 -3.05 -2.77
N ASP A 88 -12.15 -3.47 -3.67
CA ASP A 88 -12.15 -4.83 -4.16
C ASP A 88 -11.09 -5.11 -5.21
N ASN A 89 -10.34 -4.08 -5.61
CA ASN A 89 -9.32 -4.21 -6.66
C ASN A 89 -7.93 -3.79 -6.16
N ILE A 90 -7.75 -3.60 -4.87
CA ILE A 90 -6.45 -3.19 -4.33
C ILE A 90 -5.97 -4.19 -3.28
N ARG A 91 -4.65 -4.26 -3.15
CA ARG A 91 -4.01 -5.14 -2.18
C ARG A 91 -2.70 -4.49 -1.73
N PRO A 92 -2.19 -4.87 -0.55
CA PRO A 92 -0.96 -4.24 -0.05
C PRO A 92 0.26 -4.82 -0.74
N ALA A 93 1.18 -3.94 -1.10
CA ALA A 93 2.46 -4.34 -1.67
C ALA A 93 3.55 -3.43 -1.13
N CYS A 94 4.76 -3.95 -1.05
CA CYS A 94 5.90 -3.08 -0.75
C CYS A 94 6.32 -2.36 -2.02
N GLY A 95 7.08 -1.28 -1.86
CA GLY A 95 7.48 -0.47 -3.01
C GLY A 95 8.22 -1.27 -4.06
N SER A 96 9.09 -2.17 -3.64
CA SER A 96 9.88 -2.99 -4.57
C SER A 96 8.98 -3.93 -5.38
N CYS A 97 8.07 -4.64 -4.72
CA CYS A 97 7.20 -5.56 -5.42
C CYS A 97 6.23 -4.84 -6.35
N ASN A 98 5.71 -3.70 -5.91
CA ASN A 98 4.83 -2.91 -6.74
C ASN A 98 5.56 -2.38 -7.97
N SER A 99 6.81 -1.98 -7.80
CA SER A 99 7.63 -1.52 -8.90
C SER A 99 7.88 -2.64 -9.91
N ILE A 100 8.14 -3.84 -9.42
CA ILE A 100 8.36 -4.99 -10.29
C ILE A 100 7.11 -5.28 -11.11
N THR A 101 5.95 -5.37 -10.47
CA THR A 101 4.73 -5.72 -11.18
C THR A 101 4.26 -4.61 -12.11
N GLY A 102 4.35 -3.35 -11.67
CA GLY A 102 3.92 -2.23 -12.50
C GLY A 102 4.98 -1.78 -13.48
N GLY A 103 6.18 -1.53 -12.95
CA GLY A 103 7.27 -1.03 -13.75
C GLY A 103 7.81 -2.06 -14.74
N GLY A 104 7.88 -3.31 -14.31
CA GLY A 104 8.37 -4.37 -15.15
C GLY A 104 7.55 -4.55 -16.42
N LEU A 105 6.25 -4.41 -16.27
CA LEU A 105 5.37 -4.53 -17.43
C LEU A 105 5.63 -3.43 -18.45
N ARG A 106 5.92 -2.24 -17.95
CA ARG A 106 6.19 -1.13 -18.86
C ARG A 106 7.54 -1.25 -19.55
N SER A 107 8.48 -1.84 -18.88
CA SER A 107 9.82 -1.93 -19.43
C SER A 107 9.97 -3.09 -20.40
N THR A 108 9.03 -3.93 -20.45
CA THR A 108 9.04 -5.01 -21.43
C THR A 108 8.20 -4.65 -22.65
#